data_843e5da03adcd3b43bd29ef261b699e2
#
_entry.id   843e5da03adcd3b43bd29ef261b699e2
#
_cell.length_a   1.000
_cell.length_b   1.000
_cell.length_c   1.000
_cell.angle_alpha   90.00
_cell.angle_beta   90.00
_cell.angle_gamma   90.00
#
_symmetry.space_group_name_H-M   'P 1'
#
loop_
_entity.id
_entity.type
_entity.pdbx_description
1 polymer ?
#
loop_
_entity_poly.entity_id
_entity_poly.type
_entity_poly.pdbx_seq_one_letter_code
_entity_poly.pdbx_strand_id
1 'polypeptide(L)'
;MEILDGLIQRNKMKLHEFISLNSIFVDVDVDSKKNVFKTVANFFEKKNPELSGRITEKLNERERLGTTAVGNGVAIPHTKINGLKQTQVLFIKLKSKIDFSASDEKFVDIIFSIITPETSQSEHLLILSSISNFLKKKGSIDRLRSLNTAEEIYRLFKIN
;
A
#
# COMPACT_ATOMS: atom_id res chain seq x y z
N MET A 1 -8.35 14.17 -27.20
CA MET A 1 -7.14 13.70 -26.47
C MET A 1 -6.75 14.62 -25.33
N GLU A 2 -6.56 15.92 -25.55
CA GLU A 2 -6.22 16.89 -24.51
C GLU A 2 -7.23 16.99 -23.35
N ILE A 3 -8.53 16.83 -23.64
CA ILE A 3 -9.59 16.86 -22.62
C ILE A 3 -9.53 15.63 -21.71
N LEU A 4 -9.24 14.44 -22.27
CA LEU A 4 -9.07 13.19 -21.51
C LEU A 4 -7.81 13.23 -20.65
N ASP A 5 -6.71 13.74 -21.18
CA ASP A 5 -5.46 13.92 -20.44
C ASP A 5 -5.63 14.93 -19.31
N GLY A 6 -6.38 16.00 -19.53
CA GLY A 6 -6.73 16.98 -18.51
C GLY A 6 -7.61 16.43 -17.40
N LEU A 7 -8.55 15.52 -17.73
CA LEU A 7 -9.41 14.85 -16.75
C LEU A 7 -8.62 13.81 -15.95
N ILE A 8 -7.72 13.07 -16.59
CA ILE A 8 -6.83 12.11 -15.95
C ILE A 8 -5.86 12.84 -15.00
N GLN A 9 -5.33 14.00 -15.43
CA GLN A 9 -4.45 14.79 -14.56
C GLN A 9 -5.16 15.45 -13.38
N ARG A 10 -6.44 15.84 -13.54
CA ARG A 10 -7.24 16.40 -12.45
C ARG A 10 -7.58 15.38 -11.36
N ASN A 11 -7.56 14.08 -11.69
CA ASN A 11 -7.84 13.00 -10.76
C ASN A 11 -6.59 12.36 -10.16
N LYS A 12 -5.39 12.90 -10.42
CA LYS A 12 -4.15 12.41 -9.82
C LYS A 12 -4.01 12.92 -8.39
N MET A 13 -4.15 12.03 -7.44
CA MET A 13 -3.83 12.31 -6.04
C MET A 13 -2.34 12.10 -5.79
N LYS A 14 -1.73 12.99 -5.03
CA LYS A 14 -0.39 12.76 -4.48
C LYS A 14 -0.48 11.80 -3.31
N LEU A 15 0.54 10.98 -3.11
CA LEU A 15 0.50 9.92 -2.10
C LEU A 15 0.30 10.47 -0.67
N HIS A 16 0.83 11.67 -0.37
CA HIS A 16 0.65 12.27 0.95
C HIS A 16 -0.82 12.67 1.26
N GLU A 17 -1.68 12.73 0.26
CA GLU A 17 -3.09 13.06 0.45
C GLU A 17 -3.87 11.90 1.11
N PHE A 18 -3.37 10.67 1.00
CA PHE A 18 -4.00 9.50 1.60
C PHE A 18 -3.06 8.63 2.47
N ILE A 19 -1.77 8.94 2.50
CA ILE A 19 -0.82 8.29 3.42
C ILE A 19 -0.30 9.36 4.38
N SER A 20 -0.70 9.27 5.64
CA SER A 20 -0.24 10.19 6.67
C SER A 20 1.13 9.78 7.21
N LEU A 21 1.84 10.71 7.85
CA LEU A 21 3.11 10.42 8.51
C LEU A 21 3.00 9.27 9.52
N ASN A 22 1.88 9.20 10.25
CA ASN A 22 1.64 8.16 11.25
C ASN A 22 1.33 6.78 10.65
N SER A 23 1.18 6.70 9.34
CA SER A 23 0.91 5.45 8.61
C SER A 23 2.13 4.99 7.80
N ILE A 24 3.30 5.52 8.10
CA ILE A 24 4.58 5.17 7.45
C ILE A 24 5.50 4.53 8.47
N PHE A 25 5.89 3.29 8.21
CA PHE A 25 6.78 2.52 9.09
C PHE A 25 7.99 2.04 8.30
N VAL A 26 9.16 2.23 8.89
CA VAL A 26 10.45 1.81 8.32
C VAL A 26 11.12 0.79 9.22
N ASP A 27 12.07 0.05 8.68
CA ASP A 27 12.87 -0.93 9.41
C ASP A 27 12.03 -1.99 10.14
N VAL A 28 10.92 -2.38 9.53
CA VAL A 28 10.00 -3.37 10.10
C VAL A 28 10.59 -4.77 9.91
N ASP A 29 10.78 -5.48 11.03
CA ASP A 29 11.41 -6.80 11.05
C ASP A 29 10.35 -7.89 11.08
N VAL A 30 10.08 -8.45 9.91
CA VAL A 30 9.20 -9.62 9.71
C VAL A 30 9.84 -10.55 8.68
N ASP A 31 9.57 -11.83 8.79
CA ASP A 31 10.28 -12.88 8.06
C ASP A 31 9.43 -13.61 7.02
N SER A 32 8.14 -13.32 6.93
CA SER A 32 7.22 -14.03 6.06
C SER A 32 6.05 -13.18 5.62
N LYS A 33 5.45 -13.53 4.49
CA LYS A 33 4.20 -12.94 3.99
C LYS A 33 3.08 -13.02 5.03
N LYS A 34 2.97 -14.14 5.73
CA LYS A 34 2.00 -14.34 6.81
C LYS A 34 2.19 -13.29 7.92
N ASN A 35 3.42 -13.06 8.34
CA ASN A 35 3.73 -12.10 9.39
C ASN A 35 3.57 -10.66 8.91
N VAL A 36 3.80 -10.36 7.65
CA VAL A 36 3.46 -9.06 7.06
C VAL A 36 1.96 -8.81 7.18
N PHE A 37 1.13 -9.75 6.78
CA PHE A 37 -0.33 -9.58 6.86
C PHE A 37 -0.82 -9.42 8.28
N LYS A 38 -0.22 -10.15 9.22
CA LYS A 38 -0.50 -9.99 10.65
C LYS A 38 -0.18 -8.57 11.15
N THR A 39 0.98 -8.05 10.77
CA THR A 39 1.40 -6.69 11.12
C THR A 39 0.48 -5.64 10.52
N VAL A 40 0.15 -5.78 9.24
CA VAL A 40 -0.77 -4.88 8.53
C VAL A 40 -2.16 -4.90 9.18
N ALA A 41 -2.69 -6.09 9.42
CA ALA A 41 -4.00 -6.25 10.03
C ALA A 41 -4.04 -5.66 11.45
N ASN A 42 -3.02 -5.88 12.25
CA ASN A 42 -2.92 -5.31 13.59
C ASN A 42 -2.96 -3.78 13.57
N PHE A 43 -2.26 -3.17 12.62
CA PHE A 43 -2.28 -1.72 12.45
C PHE A 43 -3.70 -1.20 12.18
N PHE A 44 -4.38 -1.80 11.21
CA PHE A 44 -5.73 -1.38 10.83
C PHE A 44 -6.77 -1.70 11.91
N GLU A 45 -6.66 -2.86 12.56
CA GLU A 45 -7.58 -3.28 13.62
C GLU A 45 -7.44 -2.43 14.88
N LYS A 46 -6.25 -1.92 15.18
CA LYS A 46 -6.03 -0.97 16.26
C LYS A 46 -6.85 0.30 16.09
N LYS A 47 -7.00 0.78 14.85
CA LYS A 47 -7.83 1.94 14.50
C LYS A 47 -9.32 1.60 14.38
N ASN A 48 -9.63 0.33 14.15
CA ASN A 48 -10.98 -0.15 13.91
C ASN A 48 -11.24 -1.42 14.73
N PRO A 49 -11.30 -1.32 16.08
CA PRO A 49 -11.42 -2.51 16.94
C PRO A 49 -12.63 -3.38 16.64
N GLU A 50 -13.71 -2.79 16.12
CA GLU A 50 -14.93 -3.49 15.71
C GLU A 50 -14.71 -4.44 14.53
N LEU A 51 -13.60 -4.30 13.81
CA LEU A 51 -13.26 -5.13 12.65
C LEU A 51 -12.20 -6.18 12.97
N SER A 52 -11.91 -6.41 14.26
CA SER A 52 -10.88 -7.36 14.69
C SER A 52 -11.07 -8.76 14.08
N GLY A 53 -10.01 -9.30 13.51
CA GLY A 53 -10.02 -10.59 12.80
C GLY A 53 -10.53 -10.51 11.37
N ARG A 54 -11.40 -9.59 11.04
CA ARG A 54 -11.99 -9.46 9.69
C ARG A 54 -11.01 -8.92 8.66
N ILE A 55 -10.14 -8.01 9.07
CA ILE A 55 -9.14 -7.42 8.16
C ILE A 55 -8.12 -8.47 7.75
N THR A 56 -7.61 -9.25 8.69
CA THR A 56 -6.71 -10.38 8.41
C THR A 56 -7.35 -11.36 7.42
N GLU A 57 -8.59 -11.75 7.69
CA GLU A 57 -9.34 -12.67 6.84
C GLU A 57 -9.48 -12.14 5.40
N LYS A 58 -9.91 -10.90 5.25
CA LYS A 58 -10.11 -10.28 3.94
C LYS A 58 -8.83 -10.08 3.15
N LEU A 59 -7.74 -9.69 3.80
CA LEU A 59 -6.43 -9.60 3.15
C LEU A 59 -5.95 -10.96 2.65
N ASN A 60 -6.12 -12.00 3.46
CA ASN A 60 -5.74 -13.36 3.08
C ASN A 60 -6.62 -13.90 1.94
N GLU A 61 -7.92 -13.64 1.96
CA GLU A 61 -8.82 -13.99 0.85
C GLU A 61 -8.38 -13.38 -0.46
N ARG A 62 -8.03 -12.08 -0.44
CA ARG A 62 -7.54 -11.39 -1.63
C ARG A 62 -6.24 -12.01 -2.15
N GLU A 63 -5.31 -12.33 -1.29
CA GLU A 63 -4.00 -12.89 -1.67
C GLU A 63 -4.11 -14.30 -2.24
N ARG A 64 -5.10 -15.09 -1.80
CA ARG A 64 -5.37 -16.43 -2.37
C ARG A 64 -5.83 -16.38 -3.82
N LEU A 65 -6.42 -15.26 -4.27
CA LEU A 65 -6.80 -15.06 -5.68
C LEU A 65 -5.62 -14.84 -6.60
N GLY A 66 -4.48 -14.45 -6.05
CA GLY A 66 -3.26 -14.15 -6.75
C GLY A 66 -2.42 -13.17 -5.94
N THR A 67 -1.10 -13.25 -6.11
CA THR A 67 -0.18 -12.38 -5.37
C THR A 67 -0.47 -10.89 -5.61
N THR A 68 -0.37 -10.10 -4.56
CA THR A 68 -0.43 -8.63 -4.63
C THR A 68 0.94 -7.99 -4.86
N ALA A 69 1.99 -8.80 -5.03
CA ALA A 69 3.28 -8.31 -5.49
C ALA A 69 3.17 -7.80 -6.92
N VAL A 70 3.71 -6.61 -7.17
CA VAL A 70 3.62 -5.93 -8.48
C VAL A 70 4.94 -5.85 -9.22
N GLY A 71 5.97 -6.53 -8.71
CA GLY A 71 7.32 -6.54 -9.26
C GLY A 71 8.25 -5.55 -8.58
N ASN A 72 9.53 -5.66 -8.88
CA ASN A 72 10.59 -4.78 -8.38
C ASN A 72 10.68 -4.69 -6.85
N GLY A 73 10.25 -5.74 -6.15
CA GLY A 73 10.30 -5.80 -4.70
C GLY A 73 9.19 -5.03 -3.99
N VAL A 74 8.07 -4.76 -4.67
CA VAL A 74 6.92 -4.04 -4.12
C VAL A 74 5.68 -4.93 -4.09
N ALA A 75 4.90 -4.84 -3.02
CA ALA A 75 3.59 -5.48 -2.91
C ALA A 75 2.53 -4.47 -2.47
N ILE A 76 1.28 -4.68 -2.91
CA ILE A 76 0.15 -3.82 -2.58
C ILE A 76 -1.01 -4.68 -2.05
N PRO A 77 -0.90 -5.25 -0.84
CA PRO A 77 -2.02 -5.95 -0.22
C PRO A 77 -3.21 -5.00 -0.02
N HIS A 78 -4.36 -5.36 -0.58
CA HIS A 78 -5.53 -4.47 -0.55
C HIS A 78 -6.81 -5.27 -0.50
N THR A 79 -7.83 -4.71 0.14
CA THR A 79 -9.15 -5.30 0.20
C THR A 79 -10.23 -4.27 0.52
N LYS A 80 -11.47 -4.64 0.29
CA LYS A 80 -12.65 -3.87 0.65
C LYS A 80 -13.28 -4.50 1.89
N ILE A 81 -13.73 -3.66 2.81
CA ILE A 81 -14.26 -4.09 4.11
C ILE A 81 -15.66 -3.51 4.31
N ASN A 82 -16.63 -4.39 4.54
CA ASN A 82 -17.96 -3.96 4.95
C ASN A 82 -17.92 -3.38 6.37
N GLY A 83 -18.55 -2.22 6.57
CA GLY A 83 -18.58 -1.55 7.86
C GLY A 83 -17.41 -0.59 8.13
N LEU A 84 -16.42 -0.56 7.24
CA LEU A 84 -15.36 0.45 7.31
C LEU A 84 -15.93 1.81 6.88
N LYS A 85 -15.62 2.88 7.62
CA LYS A 85 -16.14 4.22 7.37
C LYS A 85 -15.28 5.01 6.39
N GLN A 86 -13.96 4.83 6.44
CA GLN A 86 -13.00 5.60 5.65
C GLN A 86 -11.91 4.70 5.11
N THR A 87 -11.43 5.02 3.91
CA THR A 87 -10.25 4.39 3.35
C THR A 87 -9.03 4.67 4.22
N GLN A 88 -8.23 3.64 4.44
CA GLN A 88 -6.99 3.73 5.21
C GLN A 88 -5.86 3.10 4.39
N VAL A 89 -4.71 3.75 4.41
CA VAL A 89 -3.52 3.31 3.67
C VAL A 89 -2.33 3.25 4.63
N LEU A 90 -1.53 2.21 4.46
CA LEU A 90 -0.35 1.96 5.26
C LEU A 90 0.84 1.77 4.33
N PHE A 91 1.98 2.39 4.65
CA PHE A 91 3.25 2.15 3.99
C PHE A 91 4.22 1.47 4.95
N ILE A 92 4.85 0.38 4.50
CA ILE A 92 5.85 -0.35 5.26
C ILE A 92 7.10 -0.56 4.40
N LYS A 93 8.25 -0.22 4.95
CA LYS A 93 9.55 -0.63 4.43
C LYS A 93 10.11 -1.70 5.36
N LEU A 94 10.35 -2.90 4.84
CA LEU A 94 10.86 -4.02 5.62
C LEU A 94 12.38 -3.90 5.82
N LYS A 95 12.85 -4.38 6.95
CA LYS A 95 14.27 -4.50 7.25
C LYS A 95 14.97 -5.49 6.31
N SER A 96 14.31 -6.62 6.02
CA SER A 96 14.80 -7.65 5.12
C SER A 96 13.74 -8.02 4.09
N LYS A 97 14.16 -8.34 2.89
CA LYS A 97 13.27 -8.77 1.82
C LYS A 97 12.68 -10.15 2.12
N ILE A 98 11.43 -10.34 1.77
CA ILE A 98 10.71 -11.60 1.97
C ILE A 98 10.12 -12.12 0.67
N ASP A 99 9.90 -13.43 0.61
CA ASP A 99 9.21 -14.08 -0.50
C ASP A 99 7.71 -13.73 -0.46
N PHE A 100 7.23 -13.13 -1.53
CA PHE A 100 5.82 -12.76 -1.72
C PHE A 100 5.18 -13.48 -2.90
N SER A 101 5.85 -14.48 -3.43
CA SER A 101 5.43 -15.23 -4.63
C SER A 101 5.22 -14.31 -5.84
N ALA A 102 6.10 -13.33 -6.01
CA ALA A 102 6.05 -12.38 -7.12
C ALA A 102 6.33 -13.07 -8.46
N SER A 103 5.67 -12.59 -9.53
CA SER A 103 5.85 -13.13 -10.89
C SER A 103 7.27 -12.94 -11.42
N ASP A 104 7.99 -11.91 -10.99
CA ASP A 104 9.38 -11.65 -11.35
C ASP A 104 10.40 -12.37 -10.46
N GLU A 105 9.92 -13.20 -9.51
CA GLU A 105 10.72 -13.97 -8.56
C GLU A 105 11.56 -13.11 -7.60
N LYS A 106 11.37 -11.78 -7.59
CA LYS A 106 12.08 -10.90 -6.67
C LYS A 106 11.37 -10.84 -5.31
N PHE A 107 12.18 -10.86 -4.25
CA PHE A 107 11.68 -10.70 -2.89
C PHE A 107 11.25 -9.25 -2.63
N VAL A 108 10.32 -9.06 -1.71
CA VAL A 108 9.63 -7.80 -1.45
C VAL A 108 10.14 -7.16 -0.16
N ASP A 109 10.40 -5.86 -0.21
CA ASP A 109 10.76 -5.04 0.95
C ASP A 109 9.91 -3.77 1.08
N ILE A 110 9.11 -3.43 0.07
CA ILE A 110 8.24 -2.24 0.06
C ILE A 110 6.78 -2.67 -0.02
N ILE A 111 5.97 -2.20 0.90
CA ILE A 111 4.56 -2.60 0.98
C ILE A 111 3.68 -1.35 1.13
N PHE A 112 2.71 -1.23 0.23
CA PHE A 112 1.56 -0.34 0.37
C PHE A 112 0.34 -1.19 0.66
N SER A 113 -0.34 -0.99 1.77
CA SER A 113 -1.57 -1.73 2.04
C SER A 113 -2.77 -0.80 2.14
N ILE A 114 -3.88 -1.20 1.55
CA ILE A 114 -5.08 -0.39 1.41
C ILE A 114 -6.30 -1.16 1.88
N ILE A 115 -7.08 -0.56 2.77
CA ILE A 115 -8.44 -1.03 3.05
C ILE A 115 -9.43 0.08 2.74
N THR A 116 -10.49 -0.26 2.03
CA THR A 116 -11.54 0.69 1.64
C THR A 116 -12.93 0.18 2.03
N PRO A 117 -13.91 1.08 2.27
CA PRO A 117 -15.29 0.66 2.39
C PRO A 117 -15.75 -0.06 1.11
N GLU A 118 -16.61 -1.08 1.26
CA GLU A 118 -17.14 -1.82 0.10
C GLU A 118 -17.84 -0.92 -0.92
N THR A 119 -18.41 0.19 -0.47
CA THR A 119 -19.14 1.15 -1.31
C THR A 119 -18.23 2.15 -2.03
N SER A 120 -16.94 2.19 -1.72
CA SER A 120 -15.99 3.20 -2.24
C SER A 120 -15.11 2.66 -3.37
N GLN A 121 -15.72 2.07 -4.40
CA GLN A 121 -14.99 1.47 -5.52
C GLN A 121 -14.11 2.46 -6.28
N SER A 122 -14.64 3.66 -6.56
CA SER A 122 -13.91 4.70 -7.30
C SER A 122 -12.67 5.17 -6.54
N GLU A 123 -12.79 5.39 -5.24
CA GLU A 123 -11.66 5.78 -4.39
C GLU A 123 -10.60 4.71 -4.32
N HIS A 124 -11.00 3.44 -4.20
CA HIS A 124 -10.10 2.29 -4.20
C HIS A 124 -9.23 2.26 -5.46
N LEU A 125 -9.86 2.38 -6.64
CA LEU A 125 -9.17 2.40 -7.92
C LEU A 125 -8.27 3.63 -8.06
N LEU A 126 -8.71 4.79 -7.59
CA LEU A 126 -7.93 6.02 -7.62
C LEU A 126 -6.63 5.89 -6.81
N ILE A 127 -6.70 5.34 -5.61
CA ILE A 127 -5.54 5.12 -4.75
C ILE A 127 -4.58 4.10 -5.37
N LEU A 128 -5.08 2.97 -5.85
CA LEU A 128 -4.25 1.97 -6.54
C LEU A 128 -3.55 2.58 -7.76
N SER A 129 -4.27 3.35 -8.55
CA SER A 129 -3.72 4.04 -9.72
C SER A 129 -2.64 5.07 -9.33
N SER A 130 -2.86 5.83 -8.26
CA SER A 130 -1.89 6.82 -7.77
C SER A 130 -0.59 6.16 -7.30
N ILE A 131 -0.69 5.04 -6.59
CA ILE A 131 0.47 4.25 -6.16
C ILE A 131 1.21 3.68 -7.39
N SER A 132 0.48 3.09 -8.32
CA SER A 132 1.06 2.54 -9.55
C SER A 132 1.78 3.60 -10.38
N ASN A 133 1.20 4.78 -10.52
CA ASN A 133 1.82 5.90 -11.22
C ASN A 133 3.10 6.38 -10.55
N PHE A 134 3.11 6.46 -9.22
CA PHE A 134 4.31 6.78 -8.46
C PHE A 134 5.41 5.74 -8.69
N LEU A 135 5.08 4.46 -8.62
CA LEU A 135 6.04 3.36 -8.78
C LEU A 135 6.63 3.28 -10.20
N LYS A 136 5.89 3.72 -11.21
CA LYS A 136 6.35 3.76 -12.62
C LYS A 136 7.32 4.89 -12.90
N LYS A 137 7.40 5.91 -12.06
CA LYS A 137 8.36 7.00 -12.24
C LYS A 137 9.77 6.47 -12.06
N LYS A 138 10.66 6.82 -13.00
CA LYS A 138 12.06 6.40 -12.97
C LYS A 138 12.71 6.81 -11.65
N GLY A 139 13.31 5.83 -10.98
CA GLY A 139 14.07 6.05 -9.75
C GLY A 139 13.22 6.15 -8.47
N SER A 140 11.89 6.10 -8.55
CA SER A 140 11.03 6.23 -7.36
C SER A 140 11.24 5.11 -6.35
N ILE A 141 11.35 3.87 -6.82
CA ILE A 141 11.53 2.71 -5.95
C ILE A 141 12.92 2.73 -5.31
N ASP A 142 13.96 3.05 -6.08
CA ASP A 142 15.32 3.19 -5.55
C ASP A 142 15.40 4.31 -4.52
N ARG A 143 14.69 5.41 -4.77
CA ARG A 143 14.59 6.51 -3.83
C ARG A 143 13.93 6.08 -2.52
N LEU A 144 12.83 5.34 -2.56
CA LEU A 144 12.19 4.78 -1.37
C LEU A 144 13.16 3.90 -0.57
N ARG A 145 13.96 3.09 -1.25
CA ARG A 145 14.94 2.22 -0.58
C ARG A 145 16.09 2.98 0.06
N SER A 146 16.44 4.16 -0.46
CA SER A 146 17.52 4.98 0.08
C SER A 146 17.12 5.78 1.33
N LEU A 147 15.83 5.95 1.59
CA LEU A 147 15.33 6.74 2.72
C LEU A 147 15.15 5.86 3.96
N ASN A 148 15.49 6.40 5.13
CA ASN A 148 15.53 5.63 6.38
C ASN A 148 14.54 6.09 7.44
N THR A 149 13.84 7.21 7.23
CA THR A 149 12.88 7.73 8.19
C THR A 149 11.51 7.94 7.56
N ALA A 150 10.47 7.84 8.39
CA ALA A 150 9.10 8.10 7.94
C ALA A 150 8.93 9.53 7.41
N GLU A 151 9.62 10.50 8.02
CA GLU A 151 9.58 11.91 7.61
C GLU A 151 10.15 12.12 6.21
N GLU A 152 11.27 11.48 5.90
CA GLU A 152 11.89 11.54 4.56
C GLU A 152 10.96 10.95 3.50
N ILE A 153 10.34 9.81 3.80
CA ILE A 153 9.40 9.13 2.89
C ILE A 153 8.16 9.99 2.69
N TYR A 154 7.62 10.56 3.76
CA TYR A 154 6.46 11.45 3.67
C TYR A 154 6.74 12.66 2.79
N ARG A 155 7.92 13.28 2.92
CA ARG A 155 8.35 14.37 2.05
C ARG A 155 8.43 13.94 0.58
N LEU A 156 8.94 12.76 0.32
CA LEU A 156 8.97 12.21 -1.04
C LEU A 156 7.56 12.09 -1.63
N PHE A 157 6.61 11.64 -0.83
CA PHE A 157 5.21 11.51 -1.24
C PHE A 157 4.54 12.87 -1.52
N LYS A 158 5.01 13.95 -0.93
CA LYS A 158 4.53 15.31 -1.20
C LYS A 158 5.02 15.86 -2.54
N ILE A 159 6.22 15.50 -2.94
CA ILE A 159 6.86 16.03 -4.15
C ILE A 159 6.30 15.38 -5.41
N ASN A 160 5.92 14.12 -5.31
CA ASN A 160 5.50 13.31 -6.46
C ASN A 160 3.97 13.14 -6.50
#